data_095a9e0841c3826b243626a757576b71
#
_entry.id   095a9e0841c3826b243626a757576b71
#
_cell.length_a   1.000
_cell.length_b   1.000
_cell.length_c   1.000
_cell.angle_alpha   90.00
_cell.angle_beta   90.00
_cell.angle_gamma   90.00
#
_symmetry.space_group_name_H-M   'P 1'
#
loop_
_entity.id
_entity.type
_entity.pdbx_description
1 polymer ?
#
loop_
_entity_poly.entity_id
_entity_poly.type
_entity_poly.pdbx_seq_one_letter_code
_entity_poly.pdbx_strand_id
1 'polypeptide(L)'
;KAKIKTDISIFGVAISISDSVVYMTDMQEIGKVTVEKNTKFLVDRREYSNQLSEYISRTGDGRMTTLVSYNLKKKKAEKRYLKIKERFIKDGYVVKYITKEEFAFTPVRESEEE
;
A
#
# COMPACT_ATOMS: atom_id res chain seq x y z
N LYS A 1 -3.41 17.90 16.55
CA LYS A 1 -2.10 17.31 16.60
C LYS A 1 -1.24 17.75 15.45
N ALA A 2 0.03 17.79 15.70
CA ALA A 2 0.97 18.28 14.69
C ALA A 2 1.13 17.26 13.58
N LYS A 3 1.21 17.73 12.36
CA LYS A 3 1.40 16.91 11.19
C LYS A 3 2.53 17.47 10.36
N ILE A 4 3.19 16.59 9.64
CA ILE A 4 4.28 17.02 8.75
C ILE A 4 4.08 16.39 7.39
N LYS A 5 4.70 16.98 6.40
CA LYS A 5 4.74 16.43 5.04
C LYS A 5 6.06 15.73 4.83
N THR A 6 6.02 14.58 4.20
CA THR A 6 7.23 13.80 4.00
C THR A 6 7.06 12.85 2.83
N ASP A 7 8.17 12.30 2.39
CA ASP A 7 8.15 11.22 1.42
C ASP A 7 8.05 9.90 2.16
N ILE A 8 7.43 8.92 1.57
CA ILE A 8 7.37 7.58 2.13
C ILE A 8 7.59 6.53 1.06
N SER A 9 7.95 5.34 1.51
CA SER A 9 7.96 4.17 0.65
C SER A 9 6.72 3.36 0.99
N ILE A 10 5.95 3.00 0.00
CA ILE A 10 4.65 2.36 0.19
C ILE A 10 4.46 1.22 -0.80
N PHE A 11 3.80 0.18 -0.38
CA PHE A 11 3.35 -0.85 -1.30
C PHE A 11 2.00 -1.37 -0.83
N GLY A 12 1.28 -1.98 -1.74
CA GLY A 12 -0.03 -2.51 -1.43
C GLY A 12 -0.10 -3.99 -1.67
N VAL A 13 -1.07 -4.61 -1.03
CA VAL A 13 -1.29 -6.05 -1.13
C VAL A 13 -2.78 -6.27 -1.32
N ALA A 14 -3.12 -7.10 -2.29
CA ALA A 14 -4.51 -7.49 -2.52
C ALA A 14 -4.60 -9.00 -2.43
N ILE A 15 -5.41 -9.49 -1.51
CA ILE A 15 -5.43 -10.90 -1.13
C ILE A 15 -6.74 -11.54 -1.52
N SER A 16 -6.66 -12.60 -2.31
CA SER A 16 -7.81 -13.45 -2.60
C SER A 16 -7.67 -14.74 -1.81
N ILE A 17 -8.36 -14.81 -0.70
CA ILE A 17 -8.25 -15.97 0.17
C ILE A 17 -8.81 -17.22 -0.50
N SER A 18 -9.92 -17.06 -1.18
CA SER A 18 -10.58 -18.21 -1.81
C SER A 18 -9.73 -18.85 -2.91
N ASP A 19 -8.92 -18.04 -3.59
CA ASP A 19 -8.09 -18.54 -4.67
C ASP A 19 -6.65 -18.75 -4.27
N SER A 20 -6.29 -18.39 -3.06
CA SER A 20 -4.91 -18.44 -2.57
C SER A 20 -3.96 -17.68 -3.50
N VAL A 21 -4.38 -16.49 -3.89
CA VAL A 21 -3.57 -15.62 -4.75
C VAL A 21 -3.41 -14.29 -4.03
N VAL A 22 -2.22 -13.74 -4.12
CA VAL A 22 -1.96 -12.42 -3.57
C VAL A 22 -1.25 -11.58 -4.63
N TYR A 23 -1.72 -10.34 -4.78
CA TYR A 23 -1.07 -9.40 -5.67
C TYR A 23 -0.30 -8.40 -4.82
N MET A 24 0.94 -8.13 -5.19
CA MET A 24 1.75 -7.14 -4.49
C MET A 24 2.17 -6.08 -5.49
N THR A 25 2.00 -4.82 -5.11
CA THR A 25 2.46 -3.74 -5.98
C THR A 25 3.97 -3.59 -5.87
N ASP A 26 4.58 -2.95 -6.84
CA ASP A 26 5.96 -2.50 -6.71
C ASP A 26 6.09 -1.63 -5.48
N MET A 27 7.27 -1.60 -4.88
CA MET A 27 7.58 -0.60 -3.87
C MET A 27 7.60 0.76 -4.55
N GLN A 28 6.87 1.71 -4.01
CA GLN A 28 6.74 3.03 -4.62
C GLN A 28 7.14 4.10 -3.62
N GLU A 29 7.82 5.10 -4.12
CA GLU A 29 8.20 6.23 -3.30
C GLU A 29 7.32 7.39 -3.69
N ILE A 30 6.54 7.88 -2.77
CA ILE A 30 5.65 8.99 -3.04
C ILE A 30 5.87 10.08 -2.01
N GLY A 31 5.59 11.26 -2.40
CA GLY A 31 5.69 12.42 -1.56
C GLY A 31 4.89 13.52 -2.21
N LYS A 32 4.52 14.44 -1.53
CA LYS A 32 4.59 14.67 -0.12
C LYS A 32 3.31 14.22 0.51
N VAL A 33 3.41 13.29 1.41
CA VAL A 33 2.23 12.81 2.11
C VAL A 33 2.22 13.40 3.50
N THR A 34 1.08 13.35 4.15
CA THR A 34 0.93 13.87 5.50
C THR A 34 1.01 12.76 6.51
N VAL A 35 1.87 12.92 7.52
CA VAL A 35 1.95 11.98 8.63
C VAL A 35 1.86 12.74 9.94
N GLU A 36 1.46 12.06 10.99
CA GLU A 36 1.50 12.63 12.34
C GLU A 36 2.94 12.82 12.74
N LYS A 37 3.23 13.95 13.33
CA LYS A 37 4.61 14.30 13.63
C LYS A 37 5.28 13.34 14.59
N ASN A 38 4.59 12.94 15.63
CA ASN A 38 5.19 12.11 16.67
C ASN A 38 5.17 10.63 16.36
N THR A 39 4.05 10.10 15.90
CA THR A 39 3.92 8.67 15.65
C THR A 39 4.34 8.28 14.26
N LYS A 40 4.39 9.23 13.35
CA LYS A 40 4.65 9.00 11.94
C LYS A 40 3.54 8.19 11.28
N PHE A 41 2.36 8.16 11.87
CA PHE A 41 1.24 7.47 11.27
C PHE A 41 0.75 8.23 10.04
N LEU A 42 0.53 7.50 9.00
CA LEU A 42 0.09 8.06 7.73
C LEU A 42 -1.35 8.53 7.85
N VAL A 43 -1.58 9.79 7.57
CA VAL A 43 -2.92 10.38 7.64
C VAL A 43 -3.73 9.84 6.48
N ASP A 44 -4.96 9.46 6.74
CA ASP A 44 -5.88 8.92 5.73
C ASP A 44 -5.36 7.64 5.10
N ARG A 45 -4.71 6.82 5.90
CA ARG A 45 -4.13 5.57 5.41
C ARG A 45 -5.14 4.73 4.63
N ARG A 46 -6.39 4.72 5.07
CA ARG A 46 -7.43 3.95 4.42
C ARG A 46 -7.63 4.37 2.96
N GLU A 47 -7.44 5.67 2.68
CA GLU A 47 -7.62 6.17 1.32
C GLU A 47 -6.59 5.58 0.36
N TYR A 48 -5.39 5.29 0.85
CA TYR A 48 -4.40 4.62 0.00
C TYR A 48 -4.83 3.20 -0.32
N SER A 49 -5.35 2.50 0.68
CA SER A 49 -5.87 1.17 0.45
C SER A 49 -7.05 1.21 -0.53
N ASN A 50 -7.87 2.23 -0.44
CA ASN A 50 -9.00 2.40 -1.36
C ASN A 50 -8.55 2.63 -2.79
N GLN A 51 -7.43 3.32 -2.98
CA GLN A 51 -6.90 3.50 -4.34
C GLN A 51 -6.61 2.14 -4.97
N LEU A 52 -5.99 1.25 -4.23
CA LEU A 52 -5.68 -0.07 -4.74
C LEU A 52 -6.96 -0.88 -4.94
N SER A 53 -7.86 -0.80 -4.02
CA SER A 53 -9.12 -1.52 -4.11
C SER A 53 -9.91 -1.13 -5.35
N GLU A 54 -9.93 0.17 -5.66
CA GLU A 54 -10.60 0.65 -6.86
C GLU A 54 -9.95 0.11 -8.13
N TYR A 55 -8.63 0.10 -8.15
CA TYR A 55 -7.92 -0.46 -9.32
C TYR A 55 -8.27 -1.93 -9.51
N ILE A 56 -8.24 -2.70 -8.44
CA ILE A 56 -8.53 -4.12 -8.49
C ILE A 56 -9.97 -4.37 -8.99
N SER A 57 -10.91 -3.59 -8.51
CA SER A 57 -12.30 -3.80 -8.90
C SER A 57 -12.53 -3.50 -10.38
N ARG A 58 -11.74 -2.58 -10.94
CA ARG A 58 -11.87 -2.26 -12.36
C ARG A 58 -11.21 -3.30 -13.25
N THR A 59 -10.22 -4.02 -12.75
CA THR A 59 -9.47 -4.94 -13.58
C THR A 59 -9.90 -6.39 -13.42
N GLY A 60 -10.82 -6.68 -12.51
CA GLY A 60 -11.21 -8.05 -12.36
C GLY A 60 -12.05 -8.30 -11.15
N ASP A 61 -11.66 -9.29 -10.40
CA ASP A 61 -12.40 -9.76 -9.27
C ASP A 61 -12.34 -8.78 -8.12
N GLY A 62 -13.46 -8.26 -7.73
CA GLY A 62 -13.53 -7.30 -6.65
C GLY A 62 -13.55 -7.91 -5.26
N ARG A 63 -13.41 -9.20 -5.14
CA ARG A 63 -13.49 -9.86 -3.86
C ARG A 63 -12.13 -10.06 -3.23
N MET A 64 -11.40 -8.99 -3.10
CA MET A 64 -10.08 -9.06 -2.50
C MET A 64 -9.98 -8.14 -1.33
N THR A 65 -9.22 -8.54 -0.33
CA THR A 65 -8.90 -7.69 0.79
C THR A 65 -7.65 -6.92 0.45
N THR A 66 -7.69 -5.61 0.56
CA THR A 66 -6.52 -4.78 0.27
C THR A 66 -5.97 -4.18 1.54
N LEU A 67 -4.67 -4.04 1.58
CA LEU A 67 -4.01 -3.32 2.64
C LEU A 67 -2.77 -2.64 2.10
N VAL A 68 -2.25 -1.69 2.83
CA VAL A 68 -1.03 -1.00 2.44
C VAL A 68 -0.04 -1.04 3.59
N SER A 69 1.22 -1.04 3.23
CA SER A 69 2.30 -0.94 4.19
C SER A 69 3.21 0.19 3.74
N TYR A 70 3.71 0.96 4.68
CA TYR A 70 4.55 2.09 4.36
C TYR A 70 5.61 2.26 5.42
N ASN A 71 6.65 2.97 5.05
CA ASN A 71 7.66 3.39 6.03
C ASN A 71 8.35 4.62 5.47
N LEU A 72 8.79 5.50 6.37
CA LEU A 72 9.54 6.66 5.94
C LEU A 72 10.94 6.27 5.48
N LYS A 73 11.43 5.13 5.93
CA LYS A 73 12.73 4.62 5.54
C LYS A 73 12.57 3.50 4.53
N LYS A 74 13.12 3.70 3.35
CA LYS A 74 12.99 2.76 2.26
C LYS A 74 13.48 1.37 2.63
N LYS A 75 14.60 1.29 3.31
CA LYS A 75 15.16 -0.02 3.67
C LYS A 75 14.23 -0.79 4.59
N LYS A 76 13.55 -0.12 5.49
CA LYS A 76 12.60 -0.78 6.37
C LYS A 76 11.36 -1.24 5.60
N ALA A 77 10.92 -0.43 4.66
CA ALA A 77 9.80 -0.83 3.83
C ALA A 77 10.14 -2.05 2.98
N GLU A 78 11.34 -2.08 2.43
CA GLU A 78 11.80 -3.23 1.63
C GLU A 78 11.89 -4.50 2.45
N LYS A 79 12.35 -4.39 3.67
CA LYS A 79 12.45 -5.53 4.56
C LYS A 79 11.06 -6.09 4.86
N ARG A 80 10.11 -5.20 5.09
CA ARG A 80 8.75 -5.61 5.34
C ARG A 80 8.13 -6.29 4.10
N TYR A 81 8.41 -5.72 2.94
CA TYR A 81 7.94 -6.27 1.68
C TYR A 81 8.39 -7.73 1.52
N LEU A 82 9.65 -7.98 1.75
CA LEU A 82 10.20 -9.33 1.60
C LEU A 82 9.60 -10.29 2.63
N LYS A 83 9.39 -9.83 3.83
CA LYS A 83 8.79 -10.67 4.87
C LYS A 83 7.37 -11.07 4.51
N ILE A 84 6.59 -10.13 4.03
CA ILE A 84 5.21 -10.40 3.65
C ILE A 84 5.18 -11.37 2.47
N LYS A 85 6.02 -11.13 1.48
CA LYS A 85 6.08 -11.99 0.31
C LYS A 85 6.44 -13.42 0.71
N GLU A 86 7.46 -13.57 1.53
CA GLU A 86 7.91 -14.89 1.96
C GLU A 86 6.83 -15.61 2.74
N ARG A 87 6.09 -14.88 3.55
CA ARG A 87 5.04 -15.47 4.34
C ARG A 87 3.93 -16.00 3.46
N PHE A 88 3.54 -15.25 2.44
CA PHE A 88 2.50 -15.72 1.53
C PHE A 88 2.96 -16.93 0.74
N ILE A 89 4.20 -16.92 0.28
CA ILE A 89 4.75 -18.07 -0.44
C ILE A 89 4.74 -19.31 0.45
N LYS A 90 5.18 -19.14 1.68
CA LYS A 90 5.23 -20.24 2.63
C LYS A 90 3.83 -20.79 2.90
N ASP A 91 2.84 -19.95 2.91
CA ASP A 91 1.47 -20.34 3.16
C ASP A 91 0.76 -20.89 1.92
N GLY A 92 1.48 -21.06 0.82
CA GLY A 92 0.94 -21.68 -0.37
C GLY A 92 0.25 -20.75 -1.34
N TYR A 93 0.39 -19.45 -1.16
CA TYR A 93 -0.22 -18.49 -2.09
C TYR A 93 0.62 -18.34 -3.34
N VAL A 94 -0.06 -18.11 -4.44
CA VAL A 94 0.62 -17.69 -5.66
C VAL A 94 0.76 -16.18 -5.57
N VAL A 95 1.98 -15.68 -5.68
CA VAL A 95 2.24 -14.26 -5.60
C VAL A 95 2.31 -13.70 -7.01
N LYS A 96 1.50 -12.70 -7.28
CA LYS A 96 1.50 -11.99 -8.55
C LYS A 96 1.82 -10.54 -8.28
N TYR A 97 2.23 -9.82 -9.31
CA TYR A 97 2.75 -8.47 -9.11
C TYR A 97 1.97 -7.47 -9.93
N ILE A 98 1.81 -6.28 -9.38
CA ILE A 98 1.19 -5.15 -10.07
C ILE A 98 2.29 -4.12 -10.23
N THR A 99 2.65 -3.82 -11.45
CA THR A 99 3.76 -2.90 -11.70
C THR A 99 3.32 -1.47 -11.46
N LYS A 100 4.30 -0.62 -11.24
CA LYS A 100 4.06 0.80 -11.06
C LYS A 100 3.38 1.43 -12.27
N GLU A 101 3.66 0.92 -13.45
CA GLU A 101 3.01 1.39 -14.67
C GLU A 101 1.54 1.03 -14.71
N GLU A 102 1.16 -0.07 -14.08
CA GLU A 102 -0.24 -0.49 -14.05
C GLU A 102 -1.01 0.25 -12.97
N PHE A 103 -0.37 0.46 -11.84
CA PHE A 103 -1.02 1.14 -10.72
C PHE A 103 0.01 1.86 -9.88
N ALA A 104 -0.20 3.13 -9.64
CA ALA A 104 0.66 3.93 -8.79
C ALA A 104 -0.18 4.62 -7.73
N PHE A 105 0.29 4.58 -6.48
CA PHE A 105 -0.34 5.37 -5.43
C PHE A 105 -0.11 6.85 -5.68
N THR A 106 -1.07 7.65 -5.29
CA THR A 106 -0.90 9.10 -5.35
C THR A 106 -1.13 9.67 -3.96
N PRO A 107 -0.42 10.73 -3.60
CA PRO A 107 -0.61 11.33 -2.28
C PRO A 107 -2.06 11.77 -2.09
N VAL A 108 -2.59 11.42 -0.94
CA VAL A 108 -3.96 11.81 -0.61
C VAL A 108 -3.94 13.24 -0.12
N ARG A 109 -4.79 14.09 -0.71
CA ARG A 109 -4.90 15.46 -0.29
C ARG A 109 -5.73 15.52 0.95
N GLU A 110 -5.22 16.18 1.98
CA GLU A 110 -6.03 16.43 3.15
C GLU A 110 -7.16 17.33 2.77
N SER A 111 -8.33 17.06 3.29
CA SER A 111 -9.46 17.93 3.07
C SER A 111 -9.13 19.26 3.62
N GLU A 112 -9.41 20.31 2.86
CA GLU A 112 -9.22 21.63 3.33
C GLU A 112 -10.38 22.00 4.14
N GLU A 113 -10.16 22.33 5.35
CA GLU A 113 -11.24 22.73 6.19
C GLU A 113 -11.39 24.17 6.09
N GLU A 114 -12.48 24.63 5.89
CA GLU A 114 -12.65 26.04 5.75
C GLU A 114 -13.27 26.70 6.89
#